data_f1e3495a031401de018911f218a908a1
#
_entry.id   f1e3495a031401de018911f218a908a1
#
_cell.length_a   1.000
_cell.length_b   1.000
_cell.length_c   1.000
_cell.angle_alpha   90.00
_cell.angle_beta   90.00
_cell.angle_gamma   90.00
#
_symmetry.space_group_name_H-M   'P 1'
#
loop_
_entity.id
_entity.type
_entity.pdbx_description
1 polymer ?
#
loop_
_entity_poly.entity_id
_entity_poly.type
_entity_poly.pdbx_seq_one_letter_code
_entity_poly.pdbx_strand_id
1 'polypeptide(L)'
;VSVTIGEIQDKNLIIHVEKALKSYVGAYPTTFNRFVNYCLSLNPELETVNREDDADDAGLRTSKQQYNPIKLVNKYLVKVNSPLQNLAATPVLTDGNVVLSEITEKDKADYRALCTDKENNALWGYDYETDASITGEITDDTFFDVVNFDRSIGEGISFAIREKTVDNRLIGEVIVYNFTYPGAAEAGVRVAKGFQGKGYGKAAYKLVCDWAANVLGVKLKAKCYKKNEKSRKTIIDCGFDQTSEDEEFYYFKYNK
;
A
#
# COMPACT_ATOMS: atom_id res chain seq x y z
N VAL A 1 -3.50 12.68 -31.42
CA VAL A 1 -2.09 13.10 -31.55
C VAL A 1 -1.51 13.49 -30.19
N SER A 2 -2.32 14.10 -29.31
CA SER A 2 -1.89 14.53 -27.98
C SER A 2 -3.02 14.45 -26.97
N VAL A 3 -2.65 14.37 -25.68
CA VAL A 3 -3.55 14.41 -24.52
C VAL A 3 -2.92 15.27 -23.43
N THR A 4 -3.75 16.07 -22.77
CA THR A 4 -3.38 16.85 -21.59
C THR A 4 -4.45 16.64 -20.51
N ILE A 5 -4.02 16.42 -19.28
CA ILE A 5 -4.87 16.28 -18.10
C ILE A 5 -4.39 17.29 -17.07
N GLY A 6 -5.30 18.06 -16.52
CA GLY A 6 -5.00 19.02 -15.47
C GLY A 6 -6.22 19.28 -14.62
N GLU A 7 -6.02 19.95 -13.51
CA GLU A 7 -7.06 20.41 -12.60
C GLU A 7 -6.90 21.90 -12.31
N ILE A 8 -7.99 22.52 -11.92
CA ILE A 8 -7.97 23.91 -11.47
C ILE A 8 -8.14 23.92 -9.96
N GLN A 9 -7.15 24.49 -9.29
CA GLN A 9 -7.16 24.71 -7.84
C GLN A 9 -7.04 26.21 -7.59
N ASP A 10 -8.10 26.81 -7.11
CA ASP A 10 -8.25 28.26 -6.97
C ASP A 10 -7.98 28.96 -8.31
N LYS A 11 -6.96 29.82 -8.40
CA LYS A 11 -6.53 30.54 -9.58
C LYS A 11 -5.35 29.90 -10.31
N ASN A 12 -5.05 28.66 -10.02
CA ASN A 12 -3.90 27.94 -10.56
C ASN A 12 -4.36 26.73 -11.38
N LEU A 13 -3.94 26.65 -12.64
CA LEU A 13 -4.09 25.45 -13.46
C LEU A 13 -2.88 24.54 -13.23
N ILE A 14 -3.12 23.35 -12.72
CA ILE A 14 -2.08 22.32 -12.50
C ILE A 14 -2.17 21.32 -13.65
N ILE A 15 -1.07 21.10 -14.37
CA ILE A 15 -0.98 20.14 -15.47
C ILE A 15 -0.25 18.90 -15.00
N HIS A 16 -1.00 17.80 -14.79
CA HIS A 16 -0.49 16.53 -14.32
C HIS A 16 0.11 15.67 -15.44
N VAL A 17 -0.52 15.65 -16.59
CA VAL A 17 -0.11 14.83 -17.73
C VAL A 17 -0.14 15.65 -19.01
N GLU A 18 0.94 15.59 -19.77
CA GLU A 18 1.03 16.12 -21.12
C GLU A 18 1.80 15.10 -21.97
N LYS A 19 1.11 14.52 -22.95
CA LYS A 19 1.68 13.54 -23.89
C LYS A 19 1.30 13.90 -25.32
N ALA A 20 2.29 13.81 -26.20
CA ALA A 20 2.08 13.98 -27.64
C ALA A 20 2.96 13.03 -28.45
N LEU A 21 2.54 12.69 -29.66
CA LEU A 21 3.35 11.91 -30.57
C LEU A 21 4.54 12.76 -31.05
N LYS A 22 5.76 12.27 -30.78
CA LYS A 22 7.01 12.97 -31.10
C LYS A 22 7.21 13.18 -32.62
N SER A 23 6.53 12.40 -33.46
CA SER A 23 6.57 12.54 -34.93
C SER A 23 5.90 13.84 -35.44
N TYR A 24 5.13 14.52 -34.61
CA TYR A 24 4.51 15.80 -34.95
C TYR A 24 5.30 16.95 -34.29
N VAL A 25 6.14 17.59 -35.08
CA VAL A 25 6.93 18.76 -34.62
C VAL A 25 6.00 19.84 -34.11
N GLY A 26 6.28 20.38 -32.90
CA GLY A 26 5.46 21.43 -32.28
C GLY A 26 4.17 20.91 -31.59
N ALA A 27 3.92 19.60 -31.54
CA ALA A 27 2.71 19.05 -30.91
C ALA A 27 2.61 19.43 -29.42
N TYR A 28 3.69 19.31 -28.66
CA TYR A 28 3.70 19.67 -27.24
C TYR A 28 3.36 21.16 -27.00
N PRO A 29 4.11 22.13 -27.52
CA PRO A 29 3.79 23.55 -27.29
C PRO A 29 2.42 23.95 -27.81
N THR A 30 1.97 23.37 -28.92
CA THR A 30 0.63 23.64 -29.46
C THR A 30 -0.46 23.11 -28.53
N THR A 31 -0.30 21.90 -28.02
CA THR A 31 -1.25 21.28 -27.08
C THR A 31 -1.33 22.09 -25.80
N PHE A 32 -0.17 22.41 -25.21
CA PHE A 32 -0.08 23.23 -24.02
C PHE A 32 -0.82 24.58 -24.21
N ASN A 33 -0.48 25.31 -25.25
CA ASN A 33 -1.09 26.60 -25.50
C ASN A 33 -2.62 26.52 -25.69
N ARG A 34 -3.10 25.56 -26.46
CA ARG A 34 -4.54 25.35 -26.67
C ARG A 34 -5.26 24.95 -25.40
N PHE A 35 -4.67 24.07 -24.61
CA PHE A 35 -5.25 23.62 -23.35
C PHE A 35 -5.36 24.77 -22.35
N VAL A 36 -4.29 25.56 -22.17
CA VAL A 36 -4.29 26.73 -21.29
C VAL A 36 -5.33 27.74 -21.72
N ASN A 37 -5.38 28.09 -23.01
CA ASN A 37 -6.38 29.05 -23.52
C ASN A 37 -7.82 28.52 -23.36
N TYR A 38 -8.04 27.24 -23.55
CA TYR A 38 -9.35 26.63 -23.29
C TYR A 38 -9.73 26.75 -21.80
N CYS A 39 -8.83 26.40 -20.88
CA CYS A 39 -9.07 26.55 -19.44
C CYS A 39 -9.34 28.02 -19.07
N LEU A 40 -8.57 28.96 -19.60
CA LEU A 40 -8.77 30.40 -19.41
C LEU A 40 -10.14 30.88 -19.91
N SER A 41 -10.61 30.36 -21.04
CA SER A 41 -11.92 30.72 -21.59
C SER A 41 -13.09 30.30 -20.70
N LEU A 42 -12.91 29.22 -19.94
CA LEU A 42 -13.89 28.70 -18.98
C LEU A 42 -13.73 29.33 -17.60
N ASN A 43 -12.52 29.74 -17.26
CA ASN A 43 -12.15 30.24 -15.92
C ASN A 43 -11.25 31.49 -16.08
N PRO A 44 -11.83 32.66 -16.33
CA PRO A 44 -11.06 33.90 -16.55
C PRO A 44 -10.24 34.35 -15.32
N GLU A 45 -10.52 33.81 -14.15
CA GLU A 45 -9.81 34.07 -12.88
C GLU A 45 -8.44 33.38 -12.78
N LEU A 46 -8.09 32.52 -13.74
CA LEU A 46 -6.80 31.84 -13.73
C LEU A 46 -5.64 32.83 -13.87
N GLU A 47 -4.70 32.78 -12.95
CA GLU A 47 -3.53 33.66 -12.90
C GLU A 47 -2.22 32.92 -13.22
N THR A 48 -2.15 31.62 -12.91
CA THR A 48 -0.91 30.83 -13.02
C THR A 48 -1.15 29.44 -13.60
N VAL A 49 -0.09 28.88 -14.18
CA VAL A 49 -0.04 27.50 -14.64
C VAL A 49 1.13 26.80 -13.96
N ASN A 50 0.84 25.73 -13.22
CA ASN A 50 1.84 24.87 -12.62
C ASN A 50 2.03 23.63 -13.51
N ARG A 51 3.24 23.38 -13.97
CA ARG A 51 3.60 22.23 -14.80
C ARG A 51 4.31 21.12 -14.01
N GLU A 52 4.17 21.14 -12.70
CA GLU A 52 4.77 20.19 -11.76
C GLU A 52 6.31 20.05 -11.92
N ASP A 53 6.87 18.95 -11.39
CA ASP A 53 8.32 18.72 -11.41
C ASP A 53 8.80 18.12 -12.75
N ASP A 54 10.10 18.05 -12.90
CA ASP A 54 10.76 17.46 -14.06
C ASP A 54 11.14 15.97 -13.86
N ALA A 55 10.76 15.39 -12.72
CA ALA A 55 11.06 14.00 -12.36
C ALA A 55 12.56 13.64 -12.57
N ASP A 56 13.46 14.60 -12.37
CA ASP A 56 14.90 14.51 -12.62
C ASP A 56 15.33 14.21 -14.08
N ASP A 57 14.40 14.33 -15.04
CA ASP A 57 14.67 14.23 -16.47
C ASP A 57 15.22 15.56 -17.01
N ALA A 58 16.46 15.56 -17.50
CA ALA A 58 17.13 16.76 -18.01
C ALA A 58 16.44 17.36 -19.26
N GLY A 59 15.87 16.51 -20.13
CA GLY A 59 15.14 16.96 -21.30
C GLY A 59 13.82 17.63 -20.92
N LEU A 60 13.09 17.05 -19.94
CA LEU A 60 11.87 17.63 -19.43
C LEU A 60 12.14 18.95 -18.69
N ARG A 61 13.22 19.03 -17.91
CA ARG A 61 13.70 20.27 -17.26
C ARG A 61 13.95 21.36 -18.27
N THR A 62 14.74 21.08 -19.31
CA THR A 62 15.04 22.02 -20.39
C THR A 62 13.75 22.50 -21.07
N SER A 63 12.85 21.58 -21.42
CA SER A 63 11.55 21.90 -22.03
C SER A 63 10.70 22.83 -21.17
N LYS A 64 10.65 22.60 -19.84
CA LYS A 64 9.88 23.44 -18.92
C LYS A 64 10.51 24.83 -18.74
N GLN A 65 11.83 24.92 -18.68
CA GLN A 65 12.56 26.18 -18.54
C GLN A 65 12.43 27.09 -19.77
N GLN A 66 12.23 26.54 -20.97
CA GLN A 66 11.98 27.32 -22.20
C GLN A 66 10.71 28.21 -22.13
N TYR A 67 9.81 27.92 -21.21
CA TYR A 67 8.62 28.75 -20.96
C TYR A 67 8.88 29.94 -20.04
N ASN A 68 10.15 30.16 -19.62
CA ASN A 68 10.55 31.24 -18.72
C ASN A 68 9.67 31.33 -17.47
N PRO A 69 9.70 30.30 -16.61
CA PRO A 69 8.84 30.24 -15.42
C PRO A 69 9.07 31.46 -14.52
N ILE A 70 7.99 32.06 -14.04
CA ILE A 70 8.06 33.21 -13.12
C ILE A 70 8.55 32.81 -11.74
N LYS A 71 8.44 31.52 -11.38
CA LYS A 71 8.87 30.97 -10.10
C LYS A 71 9.17 29.48 -10.23
N LEU A 72 10.25 29.04 -9.60
CA LEU A 72 10.52 27.64 -9.31
C LEU A 72 10.09 27.38 -7.87
N VAL A 73 9.16 26.43 -7.69
CA VAL A 73 8.64 26.06 -6.37
C VAL A 73 9.44 24.86 -5.85
N ASN A 74 9.90 24.94 -4.62
CA ASN A 74 10.59 23.81 -3.99
C ASN A 74 9.61 22.65 -3.77
N LYS A 75 9.99 21.47 -4.18
CA LYS A 75 9.30 20.22 -3.83
C LYS A 75 9.96 19.64 -2.60
N TYR A 76 9.15 19.28 -1.63
CA TYR A 76 9.62 18.67 -0.38
C TYR A 76 9.13 17.23 -0.31
N LEU A 77 10.02 16.30 -0.08
CA LEU A 77 9.69 14.94 0.29
C LEU A 77 9.57 14.88 1.82
N VAL A 78 8.35 14.77 2.31
CA VAL A 78 8.10 14.58 3.74
C VAL A 78 8.08 13.07 4.01
N LYS A 79 9.11 12.57 4.68
CA LYS A 79 9.08 11.22 5.24
C LYS A 79 8.42 11.27 6.61
N VAL A 80 7.26 10.65 6.72
CA VAL A 80 6.66 10.37 8.03
C VAL A 80 7.32 9.09 8.53
N ASN A 81 8.01 9.19 9.67
CA ASN A 81 8.62 8.01 10.27
C ASN A 81 7.53 7.04 10.73
N SER A 82 7.51 5.87 10.15
CA SER A 82 6.68 4.77 10.63
C SER A 82 7.12 4.36 12.05
N PRO A 83 6.19 4.06 12.97
CA PRO A 83 6.56 3.54 14.29
C PRO A 83 7.39 2.26 14.22
N LEU A 84 7.37 1.55 13.08
CA LEU A 84 8.20 0.38 12.85
C LEU A 84 9.71 0.68 12.85
N GLN A 85 10.11 1.89 12.52
CA GLN A 85 11.53 2.29 12.50
C GLN A 85 12.16 2.32 13.91
N ASN A 86 11.32 2.40 14.95
CA ASN A 86 11.77 2.35 16.34
C ASN A 86 11.89 0.92 16.88
N LEU A 87 11.50 -0.10 16.11
CA LEU A 87 11.63 -1.50 16.50
C LEU A 87 12.99 -2.05 16.11
N ALA A 88 13.78 -2.44 17.09
CA ALA A 88 15.09 -3.07 16.86
C ALA A 88 14.98 -4.43 16.15
N ALA A 89 13.91 -5.18 16.41
CA ALA A 89 13.63 -6.49 15.81
C ALA A 89 12.11 -6.75 15.79
N THR A 90 11.70 -7.70 14.96
CA THR A 90 10.32 -8.22 14.98
C THR A 90 10.07 -8.95 16.29
N PRO A 91 9.08 -8.54 17.11
CA PRO A 91 8.83 -9.18 18.39
C PRO A 91 8.24 -10.57 18.22
N VAL A 92 8.44 -11.42 19.21
CA VAL A 92 7.73 -12.70 19.32
C VAL A 92 6.49 -12.51 20.17
N LEU A 93 5.31 -12.83 19.61
CA LEU A 93 4.02 -12.73 20.30
C LEU A 93 3.41 -14.13 20.44
N THR A 94 2.73 -14.42 21.55
CA THR A 94 2.07 -15.72 21.75
C THR A 94 0.89 -15.60 22.71
N ASP A 95 -0.15 -16.40 22.45
CA ASP A 95 -1.31 -16.57 23.36
C ASP A 95 -1.40 -17.99 23.94
N GLY A 96 -0.41 -18.82 23.68
CA GLY A 96 -0.40 -20.21 24.07
C GLY A 96 -0.78 -21.21 22.95
N ASN A 97 -1.57 -20.79 21.96
CA ASN A 97 -1.99 -21.63 20.83
C ASN A 97 -1.15 -21.39 19.57
N VAL A 98 -0.77 -20.14 19.35
CA VAL A 98 0.06 -19.72 18.21
C VAL A 98 1.29 -18.97 18.70
N VAL A 99 2.33 -19.00 17.88
CA VAL A 99 3.49 -18.13 18.00
C VAL A 99 3.56 -17.28 16.75
N LEU A 100 3.68 -15.97 16.93
CA LEU A 100 3.97 -15.01 15.88
C LEU A 100 5.43 -14.62 16.00
N SER A 101 6.17 -14.75 14.93
CA SER A 101 7.59 -14.42 14.90
C SER A 101 7.99 -13.91 13.52
N GLU A 102 9.20 -13.44 13.39
CA GLU A 102 9.76 -13.04 12.10
C GLU A 102 9.67 -14.17 11.05
N ILE A 103 9.39 -13.80 9.80
CA ILE A 103 9.55 -14.69 8.65
C ILE A 103 11.04 -14.75 8.33
N THR A 104 11.61 -15.95 8.33
CA THR A 104 13.05 -16.19 8.22
C THR A 104 13.39 -16.94 6.93
N GLU A 105 14.68 -17.06 6.64
CA GLU A 105 15.21 -17.85 5.50
C GLU A 105 14.62 -19.27 5.43
N LYS A 106 14.33 -19.88 6.57
CA LYS A 106 13.76 -21.23 6.65
C LYS A 106 12.32 -21.32 6.17
N ASP A 107 11.64 -20.19 6.13
CA ASP A 107 10.22 -20.10 5.81
C ASP A 107 9.97 -19.84 4.31
N LYS A 108 10.99 -19.51 3.53
CA LYS A 108 10.89 -19.06 2.15
C LYS A 108 9.97 -19.92 1.28
N ALA A 109 10.18 -21.23 1.29
CA ALA A 109 9.38 -22.15 0.48
C ALA A 109 7.91 -22.22 0.93
N ASP A 110 7.65 -22.28 2.25
CA ASP A 110 6.30 -22.28 2.81
C ASP A 110 5.62 -20.93 2.57
N TYR A 111 6.37 -19.84 2.68
CA TYR A 111 5.85 -18.49 2.46
C TYR A 111 5.52 -18.24 0.98
N ARG A 112 6.38 -18.68 0.07
CA ARG A 112 6.06 -18.67 -1.37
C ARG A 112 4.79 -19.47 -1.65
N ALA A 113 4.67 -20.68 -1.12
CA ALA A 113 3.48 -21.51 -1.30
C ALA A 113 2.21 -20.83 -0.78
N LEU A 114 2.28 -20.14 0.37
CA LEU A 114 1.18 -19.34 0.91
C LEU A 114 0.81 -18.16 -0.02
N CYS A 115 1.81 -17.45 -0.55
CA CYS A 115 1.61 -16.28 -1.40
C CYS A 115 1.07 -16.63 -2.78
N THR A 116 1.42 -17.80 -3.33
CA THR A 116 1.01 -18.24 -4.67
C THR A 116 -0.24 -19.11 -4.70
N ASP A 117 -0.82 -19.45 -3.57
CA ASP A 117 -2.10 -20.19 -3.50
C ASP A 117 -3.27 -19.26 -3.92
N LYS A 118 -3.58 -19.25 -5.21
CA LYS A 118 -4.62 -18.38 -5.80
C LYS A 118 -5.99 -18.57 -5.18
N GLU A 119 -6.39 -19.80 -4.88
CA GLU A 119 -7.68 -20.10 -4.27
C GLU A 119 -7.77 -19.51 -2.86
N ASN A 120 -6.71 -19.69 -2.06
CA ASN A 120 -6.63 -19.17 -0.72
C ASN A 120 -6.55 -17.63 -0.69
N ASN A 121 -5.88 -17.04 -1.68
CA ASN A 121 -5.66 -15.61 -1.77
C ASN A 121 -6.71 -14.84 -2.59
N ALA A 122 -7.71 -15.53 -3.16
CA ALA A 122 -8.76 -14.90 -3.99
C ALA A 122 -9.49 -13.74 -3.30
N LEU A 123 -9.49 -13.69 -1.96
CA LEU A 123 -10.11 -12.64 -1.15
C LEU A 123 -9.09 -11.95 -0.23
N TRP A 124 -7.80 -12.08 -0.54
CA TRP A 124 -6.72 -11.41 0.19
C TRP A 124 -6.60 -9.92 -0.18
N GLY A 125 -6.95 -9.59 -1.43
CA GLY A 125 -6.90 -8.21 -1.94
C GLY A 125 -5.55 -7.81 -2.55
N TYR A 126 -4.64 -8.76 -2.72
CA TYR A 126 -3.37 -8.61 -3.41
C TYR A 126 -3.19 -9.72 -4.42
N ASP A 127 -2.88 -9.35 -5.65
CA ASP A 127 -2.57 -10.28 -6.74
C ASP A 127 -1.14 -10.01 -7.22
N TYR A 128 -0.22 -10.92 -6.88
CA TYR A 128 1.19 -10.81 -7.25
C TYR A 128 1.44 -10.82 -8.76
N GLU A 129 0.52 -11.37 -9.56
CA GLU A 129 0.67 -11.39 -11.03
C GLU A 129 0.48 -10.00 -11.65
N THR A 130 -0.16 -9.09 -10.93
CA THR A 130 -0.36 -7.71 -11.35
C THR A 130 0.61 -6.73 -10.71
N ASP A 131 1.44 -7.20 -9.78
CA ASP A 131 2.43 -6.35 -9.09
C ASP A 131 3.65 -6.10 -9.98
N ALA A 132 3.80 -4.87 -10.43
CA ALA A 132 4.89 -4.45 -11.30
C ALA A 132 6.30 -4.54 -10.64
N SER A 133 6.37 -4.66 -9.33
CA SER A 133 7.64 -4.85 -8.61
C SER A 133 8.14 -6.30 -8.69
N ILE A 134 7.24 -7.25 -8.94
CA ILE A 134 7.58 -8.66 -9.11
C ILE A 134 7.86 -8.92 -10.59
N THR A 135 9.12 -9.06 -10.94
CA THR A 135 9.57 -9.29 -12.32
C THR A 135 10.30 -10.62 -12.45
N GLY A 136 10.05 -11.34 -13.54
CA GLY A 136 10.71 -12.60 -13.84
C GLY A 136 10.06 -13.82 -13.18
N GLU A 137 10.85 -14.88 -13.00
CA GLU A 137 10.39 -16.13 -12.39
C GLU A 137 10.22 -15.98 -10.88
N ILE A 138 9.12 -16.51 -10.33
CA ILE A 138 8.85 -16.51 -8.89
C ILE A 138 9.68 -17.61 -8.22
N THR A 139 10.61 -17.17 -7.40
CA THR A 139 11.49 -18.02 -6.59
C THR A 139 11.09 -18.02 -5.11
N ASP A 140 11.79 -18.80 -4.31
CA ASP A 140 11.60 -18.79 -2.84
C ASP A 140 11.96 -17.42 -2.22
N ASP A 141 12.85 -16.66 -2.85
CA ASP A 141 13.29 -15.33 -2.38
C ASP A 141 12.25 -14.25 -2.65
N THR A 142 11.48 -14.35 -3.74
CA THR A 142 10.63 -13.28 -4.28
C THR A 142 9.78 -12.58 -3.20
N PHE A 143 8.97 -13.32 -2.46
CA PHE A 143 8.10 -12.74 -1.44
C PHE A 143 8.82 -12.45 -0.11
N PHE A 144 9.87 -13.19 0.16
CA PHE A 144 10.72 -12.95 1.32
C PHE A 144 11.44 -11.62 1.22
N ASP A 145 11.96 -11.29 0.05
CA ASP A 145 12.62 -10.02 -0.22
C ASP A 145 11.64 -8.84 -0.13
N VAL A 146 10.41 -9.01 -0.63
CA VAL A 146 9.34 -7.99 -0.50
C VAL A 146 9.06 -7.69 0.98
N VAL A 147 8.85 -8.72 1.81
CA VAL A 147 8.58 -8.53 3.25
C VAL A 147 9.72 -7.82 3.97
N ASN A 148 10.97 -8.19 3.66
CA ASN A 148 12.14 -7.55 4.25
C ASN A 148 12.29 -6.10 3.78
N PHE A 149 12.02 -5.84 2.51
CA PHE A 149 12.04 -4.48 1.97
C PHE A 149 10.98 -3.62 2.65
N ASP A 150 9.72 -4.05 2.70
CA ASP A 150 8.62 -3.33 3.35
C ASP A 150 8.92 -3.03 4.81
N ARG A 151 9.51 -4.00 5.52
CA ARG A 151 9.95 -3.81 6.90
C ARG A 151 11.05 -2.76 7.00
N SER A 152 12.01 -2.76 6.08
CA SER A 152 13.16 -1.84 6.07
C SER A 152 12.77 -0.39 5.85
N ILE A 153 11.76 -0.15 5.01
CA ILE A 153 11.25 1.19 4.70
C ILE A 153 10.10 1.63 5.61
N GLY A 154 9.61 0.73 6.49
CA GLY A 154 8.53 1.02 7.44
C GLY A 154 7.12 0.98 6.85
N GLU A 155 6.93 0.36 5.70
CA GLU A 155 5.63 0.18 5.02
C GLU A 155 4.77 -0.90 5.70
N GLY A 156 5.41 -1.97 6.20
CA GLY A 156 4.71 -3.08 6.82
C GLY A 156 5.59 -3.93 7.72
N ILE A 157 4.93 -4.73 8.54
CA ILE A 157 5.56 -5.78 9.34
C ILE A 157 4.71 -7.04 9.26
N SER A 158 5.30 -8.09 8.70
CA SER A 158 4.69 -9.41 8.58
C SER A 158 5.23 -10.35 9.65
N PHE A 159 4.34 -11.15 10.23
CA PHE A 159 4.68 -12.20 11.17
C PHE A 159 4.28 -13.55 10.58
N ALA A 160 5.18 -14.52 10.65
CA ALA A 160 4.84 -15.91 10.49
C ALA A 160 3.89 -16.35 11.60
N ILE A 161 2.77 -16.94 11.25
CA ILE A 161 1.91 -17.67 12.18
C ILE A 161 2.48 -19.09 12.27
N ARG A 162 2.82 -19.53 13.50
CA ARG A 162 3.36 -20.87 13.76
C ARG A 162 2.46 -21.62 14.70
N GLU A 163 2.20 -22.87 14.38
CA GLU A 163 1.57 -23.79 15.32
C GLU A 163 2.56 -24.16 16.40
N LYS A 164 2.12 -24.19 17.66
CA LYS A 164 2.97 -24.52 18.83
C LYS A 164 3.27 -26.03 18.93
N THR A 165 3.45 -26.68 17.80
CA THR A 165 3.82 -28.08 17.69
C THR A 165 5.29 -28.26 17.29
N VAL A 166 5.72 -29.53 17.16
CA VAL A 166 7.11 -29.94 17.05
C VAL A 166 7.89 -29.24 15.92
N ASP A 167 7.25 -28.86 14.83
CA ASP A 167 7.96 -28.40 13.62
C ASP A 167 8.14 -26.88 13.53
N ASN A 168 7.43 -26.11 14.37
CA ASN A 168 7.48 -24.62 14.34
C ASN A 168 7.36 -24.02 12.93
N ARG A 169 6.65 -24.72 12.05
CA ARG A 169 6.47 -24.40 10.63
C ARG A 169 5.61 -23.16 10.45
N LEU A 170 5.87 -22.39 9.40
CA LEU A 170 4.97 -21.31 8.96
C LEU A 170 3.67 -21.93 8.42
N ILE A 171 2.54 -21.58 9.04
CA ILE A 171 1.19 -22.02 8.65
C ILE A 171 0.32 -20.87 8.15
N GLY A 172 0.82 -19.65 8.18
CA GLY A 172 0.10 -18.46 7.76
C GLY A 172 0.90 -17.19 8.01
N GLU A 173 0.26 -16.08 7.74
CA GLU A 173 0.81 -14.74 7.92
C GLU A 173 -0.22 -13.84 8.60
N VAL A 174 0.25 -12.97 9.48
CA VAL A 174 -0.48 -11.80 9.95
C VAL A 174 0.39 -10.56 9.75
N ILE A 175 -0.18 -9.51 9.20
CA ILE A 175 0.54 -8.31 8.79
C ILE A 175 -0.10 -7.05 9.35
N VAL A 176 0.72 -6.05 9.70
CA VAL A 176 0.32 -4.66 9.91
C VAL A 176 1.02 -3.81 8.87
N TYR A 177 0.28 -3.07 8.07
CA TYR A 177 0.78 -2.39 6.89
C TYR A 177 0.02 -1.07 6.65
N ASN A 178 0.37 -0.36 5.59
CA ASN A 178 -0.30 0.87 5.17
C ASN A 178 -0.35 1.91 6.29
N PHE A 179 0.82 2.17 6.88
CA PHE A 179 0.96 3.17 7.92
C PHE A 179 0.73 4.58 7.37
N THR A 180 -0.26 5.28 7.92
CA THR A 180 -0.64 6.63 7.48
C THR A 180 -0.52 7.62 8.63
N TYR A 181 -0.27 8.88 8.30
CA TYR A 181 -0.38 9.99 9.26
C TYR A 181 -1.87 10.35 9.46
N PRO A 182 -2.35 10.60 10.68
CA PRO A 182 -1.66 10.69 11.97
C PRO A 182 -1.68 9.41 12.83
N GLY A 183 -1.02 8.36 12.41
CA GLY A 183 -0.86 7.14 13.23
C GLY A 183 -1.99 6.13 13.07
N ALA A 184 -2.41 5.85 11.85
CA ALA A 184 -3.28 4.73 11.51
C ALA A 184 -2.51 3.66 10.71
N ALA A 185 -2.96 2.41 10.79
CA ALA A 185 -2.47 1.30 9.99
C ALA A 185 -3.59 0.32 9.68
N GLU A 186 -3.37 -0.57 8.74
CA GLU A 186 -4.27 -1.68 8.43
C GLU A 186 -3.69 -2.99 8.96
N ALA A 187 -4.57 -3.94 9.30
CA ALA A 187 -4.16 -5.28 9.68
C ALA A 187 -4.85 -6.33 8.82
N GLY A 188 -4.11 -7.36 8.43
CA GLY A 188 -4.60 -8.48 7.64
C GLY A 188 -4.07 -9.82 8.16
N VAL A 189 -4.81 -10.91 7.88
CA VAL A 189 -4.42 -12.26 8.27
C VAL A 189 -4.80 -13.26 7.20
N ARG A 190 -3.91 -14.19 6.88
CA ARG A 190 -4.19 -15.36 6.05
C ARG A 190 -3.55 -16.60 6.63
N VAL A 191 -4.22 -17.74 6.48
CA VAL A 191 -3.76 -19.04 7.00
C VAL A 191 -3.81 -20.03 5.84
N ALA A 192 -2.79 -20.85 5.71
CA ALA A 192 -2.71 -21.90 4.69
C ALA A 192 -3.90 -22.86 4.80
N LYS A 193 -4.42 -23.30 3.65
CA LYS A 193 -5.69 -24.04 3.53
C LYS A 193 -5.81 -25.22 4.49
N GLY A 194 -4.75 -26.01 4.67
CA GLY A 194 -4.75 -27.18 5.58
C GLY A 194 -4.82 -26.84 7.09
N PHE A 195 -4.66 -25.57 7.45
CA PHE A 195 -4.66 -25.10 8.84
C PHE A 195 -5.83 -24.19 9.18
N GLN A 196 -6.72 -23.91 8.21
CA GLN A 196 -7.93 -23.12 8.44
C GLN A 196 -8.94 -23.86 9.34
N GLY A 197 -9.86 -23.09 9.95
CA GLY A 197 -10.94 -23.62 10.79
C GLY A 197 -10.52 -24.04 12.21
N LYS A 198 -9.22 -23.96 12.55
CA LYS A 198 -8.67 -24.35 13.85
C LYS A 198 -8.48 -23.16 14.83
N GLY A 199 -8.91 -21.96 14.44
CA GLY A 199 -8.80 -20.76 15.29
C GLY A 199 -7.48 -19.99 15.17
N TYR A 200 -6.46 -20.50 14.47
CA TYR A 200 -5.14 -19.88 14.36
C TYR A 200 -5.17 -18.45 13.82
N GLY A 201 -5.94 -18.22 12.76
CA GLY A 201 -6.07 -16.88 12.17
C GLY A 201 -6.67 -15.86 13.14
N LYS A 202 -7.71 -16.24 13.88
CA LYS A 202 -8.32 -15.37 14.89
C LYS A 202 -7.36 -15.05 16.03
N ALA A 203 -6.66 -16.07 16.56
CA ALA A 203 -5.67 -15.90 17.63
C ALA A 203 -4.53 -14.97 17.19
N ALA A 204 -3.95 -15.22 16.01
CA ALA A 204 -2.89 -14.41 15.43
C ALA A 204 -3.33 -12.95 15.19
N TYR A 205 -4.51 -12.77 14.61
CA TYR A 205 -5.04 -11.43 14.32
C TYR A 205 -5.26 -10.63 15.59
N LYS A 206 -5.85 -11.23 16.62
CA LYS A 206 -6.06 -10.58 17.91
C LYS A 206 -4.74 -10.15 18.55
N LEU A 207 -3.76 -11.06 18.59
CA LEU A 207 -2.43 -10.78 19.15
C LEU A 207 -1.75 -9.59 18.48
N VAL A 208 -1.72 -9.58 17.14
CA VAL A 208 -1.04 -8.50 16.41
C VAL A 208 -1.79 -7.18 16.54
N CYS A 209 -3.13 -7.20 16.55
CA CYS A 209 -3.92 -5.98 16.75
C CYS A 209 -3.72 -5.39 18.14
N ASP A 210 -3.75 -6.22 19.18
CA ASP A 210 -3.48 -5.77 20.55
C ASP A 210 -2.05 -5.20 20.67
N TRP A 211 -1.06 -5.86 20.10
CA TRP A 211 0.33 -5.38 20.08
C TRP A 211 0.46 -4.05 19.32
N ALA A 212 -0.07 -3.95 18.12
CA ALA A 212 0.06 -2.75 17.31
C ALA A 212 -0.64 -1.54 17.96
N ALA A 213 -1.82 -1.73 18.54
CA ALA A 213 -2.52 -0.66 19.24
C ALA A 213 -1.78 -0.21 20.51
N ASN A 214 -1.28 -1.15 21.34
CA ASN A 214 -0.71 -0.83 22.63
C ASN A 214 0.79 -0.48 22.59
N VAL A 215 1.55 -1.06 21.65
CA VAL A 215 3.01 -0.87 21.57
C VAL A 215 3.40 0.13 20.50
N LEU A 216 2.80 0.03 19.31
CA LEU A 216 3.06 1.01 18.24
C LEU A 216 2.19 2.27 18.38
N GLY A 217 1.12 2.23 19.17
CA GLY A 217 0.21 3.36 19.38
C GLY A 217 -0.61 3.73 18.14
N VAL A 218 -0.82 2.79 17.22
CA VAL A 218 -1.54 3.05 15.96
C VAL A 218 -3.03 2.74 16.08
N LYS A 219 -3.84 3.53 15.38
CA LYS A 219 -5.28 3.29 15.21
C LYS A 219 -5.47 2.29 14.08
N LEU A 220 -5.87 1.07 14.42
CA LEU A 220 -6.03 0.03 13.41
C LEU A 220 -7.35 0.17 12.66
N LYS A 221 -7.25 -0.09 11.36
CA LYS A 221 -8.36 -0.27 10.43
C LYS A 221 -8.27 -1.65 9.80
N ALA A 222 -9.39 -2.11 9.29
CA ALA A 222 -9.46 -3.33 8.50
C ALA A 222 -10.53 -3.18 7.42
N LYS A 223 -10.42 -3.95 6.36
CA LYS A 223 -11.47 -4.12 5.35
C LYS A 223 -11.56 -5.58 4.94
N CYS A 224 -12.72 -6.00 4.50
CA CYS A 224 -12.88 -7.30 3.85
C CYS A 224 -13.94 -7.23 2.76
N TYR A 225 -13.79 -8.07 1.75
CA TYR A 225 -14.81 -8.25 0.72
C TYR A 225 -16.15 -8.66 1.35
N LYS A 226 -17.27 -8.10 0.87
CA LYS A 226 -18.63 -8.46 1.34
C LYS A 226 -18.91 -9.95 1.23
N LYS A 227 -18.37 -10.63 0.22
CA LYS A 227 -18.47 -12.08 0.04
C LYS A 227 -17.59 -12.90 0.98
N ASN A 228 -16.71 -12.27 1.82
CA ASN A 228 -15.82 -12.95 2.75
C ASN A 228 -16.37 -12.91 4.19
N GLU A 229 -17.47 -13.62 4.43
CA GLU A 229 -18.12 -13.68 5.75
C GLU A 229 -17.20 -14.25 6.85
N LYS A 230 -16.26 -15.13 6.50
CA LYS A 230 -15.27 -15.66 7.47
C LYS A 230 -14.34 -14.54 7.98
N SER A 231 -13.83 -13.70 7.09
CA SER A 231 -13.01 -12.57 7.46
C SER A 231 -13.81 -11.54 8.27
N ARG A 232 -15.01 -11.21 7.82
CA ARG A 232 -15.92 -10.30 8.55
C ARG A 232 -16.12 -10.73 9.99
N LYS A 233 -16.48 -12.01 10.19
CA LYS A 233 -16.65 -12.56 11.54
C LYS A 233 -15.36 -12.49 12.36
N THR A 234 -14.22 -12.85 11.77
CA THR A 234 -12.92 -12.79 12.46
C THR A 234 -12.59 -11.37 12.91
N ILE A 235 -12.78 -10.38 12.03
CA ILE A 235 -12.51 -8.96 12.33
C ILE A 235 -13.38 -8.49 13.51
N ILE A 236 -14.69 -8.74 13.46
CA ILE A 236 -15.63 -8.35 14.53
C ILE A 236 -15.26 -9.07 15.84
N ASP A 237 -15.03 -10.37 15.79
CA ASP A 237 -14.68 -11.17 16.96
C ASP A 237 -13.35 -10.75 17.61
N CYS A 238 -12.49 -10.06 16.87
CA CYS A 238 -11.22 -9.52 17.38
C CYS A 238 -11.34 -8.08 17.91
N GLY A 239 -12.53 -7.50 17.96
CA GLY A 239 -12.78 -6.20 18.61
C GLY A 239 -12.81 -5.02 17.65
N PHE A 240 -13.16 -5.25 16.40
CA PHE A 240 -13.41 -4.17 15.44
C PHE A 240 -14.91 -3.91 15.28
N ASP A 241 -15.27 -2.64 15.15
CA ASP A 241 -16.61 -2.21 14.73
C ASP A 241 -16.65 -1.89 13.25
N GLN A 242 -17.72 -2.29 12.58
CA GLN A 242 -17.99 -1.88 11.21
C GLN A 242 -18.35 -0.38 11.19
N THR A 243 -17.66 0.39 10.37
CA THR A 243 -17.82 1.85 10.29
C THR A 243 -18.55 2.30 9.03
N SER A 244 -18.32 1.59 7.92
CA SER A 244 -18.96 1.89 6.62
C SER A 244 -18.88 0.68 5.70
N GLU A 245 -19.48 0.82 4.53
CA GLU A 245 -19.39 -0.13 3.44
C GLU A 245 -19.53 0.60 2.10
N ASP A 246 -19.03 -0.01 1.04
CA ASP A 246 -19.28 0.36 -0.34
C ASP A 246 -19.90 -0.82 -1.13
N GLU A 247 -19.79 -0.84 -2.45
CA GLU A 247 -20.33 -1.93 -3.28
C GLU A 247 -19.63 -3.25 -3.04
N GLU A 248 -18.34 -3.24 -2.71
CA GLU A 248 -17.48 -4.41 -2.67
C GLU A 248 -16.98 -4.77 -1.28
N PHE A 249 -16.76 -3.79 -0.38
CA PHE A 249 -16.11 -3.97 0.90
C PHE A 249 -16.94 -3.54 2.09
N TYR A 250 -16.69 -4.19 3.25
CA TYR A 250 -16.94 -3.67 4.59
C TYR A 250 -15.69 -3.05 5.16
N TYR A 251 -15.81 -1.92 5.87
CA TYR A 251 -14.72 -1.19 6.54
C TYR A 251 -14.91 -1.20 8.04
N PHE A 252 -13.80 -1.36 8.76
CA PHE A 252 -13.81 -1.53 10.21
C PHE A 252 -12.76 -0.67 10.88
N LYS A 253 -12.99 -0.36 12.16
CA LYS A 253 -12.06 0.32 13.04
C LYS A 253 -11.93 -0.46 14.35
N TYR A 254 -10.70 -0.60 14.84
CA TYR A 254 -10.41 -1.26 16.10
C TYR A 254 -10.82 -0.39 17.29
N ASN A 255 -11.43 -1.00 18.32
CA ASN A 255 -12.06 -0.30 19.44
C ASN A 255 -11.18 -0.09 20.66
N LYS A 256 -9.88 -0.30 20.56
CA LYS A 256 -8.97 -0.07 21.69
C LYS A 256 -8.11 1.17 21.49
#